data_745ce164a399b94614d5df480c305562
#
_entry.id   745ce164a399b94614d5df480c305562
#
_cell.length_a   1.000
_cell.length_b   1.000
_cell.length_c   1.000
_cell.angle_alpha   90.00
_cell.angle_beta   90.00
_cell.angle_gamma   90.00
#
_symmetry.space_group_name_H-M   'P 1'
#
loop_
_entity.id
_entity.type
_entity.pdbx_description
1 polymer ?
#
loop_
_entity_poly.entity_id
_entity_poly.type
_entity_poly.pdbx_seq_one_letter_code
_entity_poly.pdbx_strand_id
1 'polypeptide(L)'
;ERHGAAPDPDVFKKIRLQTPNQSGRMDNLRAAILRPQIGKLEANILRWNDRYAIVEAKLRQVKNIVVPNRDEKELYVGSSIQFRIPSISEKQAFDFIENNRKLGVEIKWFGSDNPSGFTSNHKSWQYVERQQLDRSDLILSGLFDLRLPLTFSKQDCGLLADIISDCAEKVTINERD
;
A
#
# COMPACT_ATOMS: atom_id res chain seq x y z
N GLU A 1 -20.08 14.60 8.40
CA GLU A 1 -19.63 15.40 7.25
C GLU A 1 -19.42 16.84 7.66
N ARG A 2 -18.35 17.44 7.10
CA ARG A 2 -17.96 18.79 7.49
C ARG A 2 -18.24 19.78 6.42
N HIS A 3 -19.02 20.75 6.77
CA HIS A 3 -19.14 21.98 6.01
C HIS A 3 -18.28 23.04 6.73
N GLY A 4 -17.10 23.34 6.19
CA GLY A 4 -16.32 24.52 6.54
C GLY A 4 -15.06 24.32 7.38
N ALA A 5 -15.13 24.07 8.66
CA ALA A 5 -13.92 24.05 9.51
C ALA A 5 -13.12 22.74 9.43
N ALA A 6 -11.79 22.83 9.49
CA ALA A 6 -10.96 21.65 9.63
C ALA A 6 -11.26 20.92 10.96
N PRO A 7 -11.23 19.56 10.99
CA PRO A 7 -11.43 18.82 12.22
C PRO A 7 -10.35 19.11 13.24
N ASP A 8 -10.75 19.15 14.51
CA ASP A 8 -9.80 18.89 15.57
C ASP A 8 -9.13 17.55 15.28
N PRO A 9 -7.79 17.49 15.10
CA PRO A 9 -7.10 16.28 14.73
C PRO A 9 -7.34 15.11 15.68
N ASP A 10 -7.49 15.37 16.97
CA ASP A 10 -7.67 14.32 17.98
C ASP A 10 -9.10 13.75 17.95
N VAL A 11 -10.10 14.60 17.75
CA VAL A 11 -11.48 14.17 17.52
C VAL A 11 -11.59 13.35 16.25
N PHE A 12 -10.93 13.78 15.17
CA PHE A 12 -10.94 13.04 13.91
C PHE A 12 -10.25 11.68 14.03
N LYS A 13 -9.09 11.60 14.69
CA LYS A 13 -8.40 10.33 14.94
C LYS A 13 -9.27 9.34 15.69
N LYS A 14 -10.04 9.79 16.65
CA LYS A 14 -10.96 8.95 17.43
C LYS A 14 -12.14 8.47 16.59
N ILE A 15 -12.83 9.37 15.90
CA ILE A 15 -14.04 9.07 15.14
C ILE A 15 -13.74 8.14 13.94
N ARG A 16 -12.61 8.32 13.25
CA ARG A 16 -12.25 7.50 12.08
C ARG A 16 -12.13 6.01 12.35
N LEU A 17 -11.88 5.63 13.59
CA LEU A 17 -11.81 4.22 13.99
C LEU A 17 -13.17 3.66 14.43
N GLN A 18 -14.13 4.54 14.76
CA GLN A 18 -15.46 4.16 15.25
C GLN A 18 -16.50 4.03 14.14
N THR A 19 -16.22 4.56 12.96
CA THR A 19 -17.15 4.54 11.84
C THR A 19 -16.47 4.12 10.55
N PRO A 20 -17.12 3.27 9.71
CA PRO A 20 -16.60 2.97 8.39
C PRO A 20 -16.57 4.25 7.55
N ASN A 21 -15.50 4.42 6.76
CA ASN A 21 -15.39 5.55 5.86
C ASN A 21 -16.21 5.28 4.60
N GLN A 22 -17.37 5.91 4.54
CA GLN A 22 -18.23 5.90 3.33
C GLN A 22 -18.52 7.34 2.93
N SER A 23 -18.14 7.71 1.71
CA SER A 23 -18.51 8.98 1.10
C SER A 23 -19.02 8.73 -0.31
N GLY A 24 -20.34 8.77 -0.47
CA GLY A 24 -21.03 8.66 -1.77
C GLY A 24 -21.35 10.00 -2.41
N ARG A 25 -20.89 11.12 -1.84
CA ARG A 25 -21.19 12.46 -2.33
C ARG A 25 -20.12 12.96 -3.30
N MET A 26 -20.57 13.55 -4.39
CA MET A 26 -19.74 14.26 -5.35
C MET A 26 -20.38 15.64 -5.61
N ASP A 27 -19.61 16.70 -5.39
CA ASP A 27 -20.01 18.04 -5.78
C ASP A 27 -19.71 18.32 -7.26
N ASN A 28 -20.31 19.38 -7.78
CA ASN A 28 -20.17 19.75 -9.20
C ASN A 28 -18.72 20.08 -9.58
N LEU A 29 -17.94 20.63 -8.67
CA LEU A 29 -16.53 20.96 -8.91
C LEU A 29 -15.70 19.69 -9.10
N ARG A 30 -15.85 18.72 -8.20
CA ARG A 30 -15.15 17.42 -8.31
C ARG A 30 -15.58 16.68 -9.58
N ALA A 31 -16.89 16.69 -9.90
CA ALA A 31 -17.40 16.10 -11.14
C ALA A 31 -16.79 16.76 -12.39
N ALA A 32 -16.69 18.08 -12.41
CA ALA A 32 -16.08 18.83 -13.51
C ALA A 32 -14.56 18.52 -13.66
N ILE A 33 -13.83 18.34 -12.55
CA ILE A 33 -12.43 17.95 -12.56
C ILE A 33 -12.24 16.49 -13.05
N LEU A 34 -13.13 15.59 -12.66
CA LEU A 34 -13.03 14.17 -13.00
C LEU A 34 -13.46 13.88 -14.45
N ARG A 35 -14.46 14.59 -14.96
CA ARG A 35 -15.03 14.36 -16.30
C ARG A 35 -13.98 14.29 -17.41
N PRO A 36 -13.03 15.22 -17.56
CA PRO A 36 -12.00 15.15 -18.61
C PRO A 36 -10.97 14.02 -18.35
N GLN A 37 -10.88 13.49 -17.14
CA GLN A 37 -9.96 12.40 -16.80
C GLN A 37 -10.50 11.04 -17.25
N ILE A 38 -11.82 10.87 -17.33
CA ILE A 38 -12.44 9.63 -17.80
C ILE A 38 -11.95 9.28 -19.22
N GLY A 39 -11.86 10.26 -20.12
CA GLY A 39 -11.38 10.05 -21.48
C GLY A 39 -9.90 9.63 -21.57
N LYS A 40 -9.13 9.75 -20.47
CA LYS A 40 -7.71 9.36 -20.39
C LYS A 40 -7.52 8.05 -19.61
N LEU A 41 -8.60 7.47 -19.08
CA LEU A 41 -8.51 6.38 -18.11
C LEU A 41 -7.79 5.17 -18.69
N GLU A 42 -8.19 4.69 -19.86
CA GLU A 42 -7.58 3.51 -20.52
C GLU A 42 -6.09 3.72 -20.79
N ALA A 43 -5.71 4.87 -21.35
CA ALA A 43 -4.32 5.19 -21.60
C ALA A 43 -3.50 5.25 -20.28
N ASN A 44 -4.11 5.77 -19.21
CA ASN A 44 -3.46 5.81 -17.90
C ASN A 44 -3.35 4.42 -17.26
N ILE A 45 -4.34 3.54 -17.45
CA ILE A 45 -4.26 2.14 -17.00
C ILE A 45 -3.06 1.45 -17.62
N LEU A 46 -2.87 1.56 -18.93
CA LEU A 46 -1.70 0.99 -19.61
C LEU A 46 -0.39 1.53 -19.05
N ARG A 47 -0.31 2.85 -18.81
CA ARG A 47 0.88 3.48 -18.22
C ARG A 47 1.16 3.02 -16.80
N TRP A 48 0.13 2.77 -15.98
CA TRP A 48 0.30 2.17 -14.65
C TRP A 48 0.76 0.73 -14.73
N ASN A 49 0.13 -0.06 -15.60
CA ASN A 49 0.47 -1.48 -15.75
C ASN A 49 1.90 -1.69 -16.26
N ASP A 50 2.40 -0.81 -17.14
CA ASP A 50 3.81 -0.80 -17.55
C ASP A 50 4.77 -0.62 -16.34
N ARG A 51 4.45 0.31 -15.44
CA ARG A 51 5.24 0.57 -14.22
C ARG A 51 5.17 -0.57 -13.23
N TYR A 52 3.96 -1.08 -13.05
CA TYR A 52 3.70 -2.24 -12.21
C TYR A 52 4.54 -3.45 -12.67
N ALA A 53 4.52 -3.76 -13.95
CA ALA A 53 5.26 -4.89 -14.52
C ALA A 53 6.78 -4.80 -14.27
N ILE A 54 7.34 -3.59 -14.34
CA ILE A 54 8.78 -3.37 -14.06
C ILE A 54 9.11 -3.69 -12.61
N VAL A 55 8.30 -3.17 -11.68
CA VAL A 55 8.52 -3.42 -10.24
C VAL A 55 8.27 -4.88 -9.91
N GLU A 56 7.17 -5.45 -10.40
CA GLU A 56 6.81 -6.84 -10.18
C GLU A 56 7.91 -7.80 -10.65
N ALA A 57 8.43 -7.61 -11.87
CA ALA A 57 9.46 -8.47 -12.45
C ALA A 57 10.73 -8.52 -11.59
N LYS A 58 11.13 -7.39 -10.99
CA LYS A 58 12.28 -7.34 -10.09
C LYS A 58 11.98 -7.95 -8.72
N LEU A 59 10.86 -7.58 -8.09
CA LEU A 59 10.51 -8.11 -6.78
C LEU A 59 10.32 -9.62 -6.78
N ARG A 60 9.82 -10.21 -7.87
CA ARG A 60 9.70 -11.68 -8.02
C ARG A 60 11.05 -12.41 -8.05
N GLN A 61 12.15 -11.74 -8.33
CA GLN A 61 13.49 -12.31 -8.32
C GLN A 61 14.08 -12.39 -6.90
N VAL A 62 13.52 -11.65 -5.94
CA VAL A 62 14.00 -11.60 -4.56
C VAL A 62 13.45 -12.78 -3.77
N LYS A 63 14.31 -13.64 -3.25
CA LYS A 63 13.96 -14.94 -2.63
C LYS A 63 12.95 -14.83 -1.49
N ASN A 64 13.02 -13.75 -0.72
CA ASN A 64 12.20 -13.54 0.47
C ASN A 64 11.00 -12.60 0.22
N ILE A 65 10.75 -12.20 -1.02
CA ILE A 65 9.59 -11.43 -1.41
C ILE A 65 8.61 -12.31 -2.20
N VAL A 66 7.34 -12.23 -1.85
CA VAL A 66 6.24 -12.90 -2.56
C VAL A 66 5.30 -11.84 -3.12
N VAL A 67 5.22 -11.74 -4.43
CA VAL A 67 4.19 -10.95 -5.12
C VAL A 67 3.05 -11.88 -5.49
N PRO A 68 1.79 -11.59 -5.10
CA PRO A 68 0.65 -12.42 -5.43
C PRO A 68 0.51 -12.62 -6.95
N ASN A 69 0.14 -13.83 -7.35
CA ASN A 69 -0.18 -14.08 -8.74
C ASN A 69 -1.55 -13.48 -9.06
N ARG A 70 -1.67 -12.92 -10.26
CA ARG A 70 -2.95 -12.47 -10.83
C ARG A 70 -3.47 -13.54 -11.79
N ASP A 71 -4.79 -13.67 -11.88
CA ASP A 71 -5.42 -14.49 -12.91
C ASP A 71 -5.23 -13.80 -14.27
N GLU A 72 -4.95 -14.56 -15.32
CA GLU A 72 -4.77 -14.03 -16.69
C GLU A 72 -6.02 -13.31 -17.23
N LYS A 73 -7.20 -13.62 -16.68
CA LYS A 73 -8.46 -12.99 -17.04
C LYS A 73 -8.72 -11.70 -16.24
N GLU A 74 -7.89 -11.39 -15.25
CA GLU A 74 -8.06 -10.21 -14.41
C GLU A 74 -7.64 -8.96 -15.17
N LEU A 75 -8.57 -8.01 -15.34
CA LEU A 75 -8.26 -6.65 -15.76
C LEU A 75 -7.96 -5.81 -14.51
N TYR A 76 -6.75 -5.28 -14.42
CA TYR A 76 -6.30 -4.55 -13.23
C TYR A 76 -5.70 -3.18 -13.56
N VAL A 77 -5.62 -2.34 -12.53
CA VAL A 77 -4.92 -1.06 -12.57
C VAL A 77 -3.73 -1.11 -11.62
N GLY A 78 -2.54 -1.13 -12.18
CA GLY A 78 -1.27 -1.24 -11.45
C GLY A 78 -0.84 0.06 -10.77
N SER A 79 -1.77 0.81 -10.16
CA SER A 79 -1.46 2.06 -9.45
C SER A 79 -0.80 1.88 -8.09
N SER A 80 -0.77 0.65 -7.58
CA SER A 80 0.02 0.20 -6.43
C SER A 80 0.38 -1.27 -6.59
N ILE A 81 1.44 -1.69 -5.93
CA ILE A 81 1.84 -3.09 -5.84
C ILE A 81 1.87 -3.54 -4.38
N GLN A 82 1.16 -4.63 -4.10
CA GLN A 82 1.25 -5.33 -2.83
C GLN A 82 2.23 -6.49 -2.96
N PHE A 83 3.06 -6.65 -1.94
CA PHE A 83 3.98 -7.77 -1.83
C PHE A 83 4.11 -8.20 -0.37
N ARG A 84 4.58 -9.41 -0.16
CA ARG A 84 4.79 -9.97 1.18
C ARG A 84 6.24 -10.31 1.40
N ILE A 85 6.68 -10.14 2.65
CA ILE A 85 7.89 -10.75 3.20
C ILE A 85 7.40 -11.77 4.25
N PRO A 86 7.26 -13.06 3.89
CA PRO A 86 6.77 -14.07 4.81
C PRO A 86 7.67 -14.20 6.05
N SER A 87 7.05 -14.48 7.19
CA SER A 87 7.76 -14.73 8.45
C SER A 87 8.61 -13.56 8.98
N ILE A 88 8.41 -12.36 8.46
CA ILE A 88 9.05 -11.16 9.00
C ILE A 88 8.53 -10.86 10.40
N SER A 89 9.41 -10.61 11.36
CA SER A 89 9.03 -10.14 12.69
C SER A 89 8.57 -8.67 12.66
N GLU A 90 7.83 -8.25 13.67
CA GLU A 90 7.37 -6.86 13.78
C GLU A 90 8.54 -5.86 13.76
N LYS A 91 9.61 -6.17 14.50
CA LYS A 91 10.83 -5.37 14.51
C LYS A 91 11.45 -5.24 13.12
N GLN A 92 11.60 -6.36 12.41
CA GLN A 92 12.14 -6.37 11.05
C GLN A 92 11.24 -5.59 10.08
N ALA A 93 9.91 -5.65 10.24
CA ALA A 93 8.99 -4.87 9.43
C ALA A 93 9.17 -3.36 9.65
N PHE A 94 9.36 -2.92 10.90
CA PHE A 94 9.69 -1.53 11.21
C PHE A 94 11.05 -1.11 10.62
N ASP A 95 12.08 -1.96 10.79
CA ASP A 95 13.42 -1.70 10.23
C ASP A 95 13.37 -1.63 8.69
N PHE A 96 12.60 -2.50 8.06
CA PHE A 96 12.38 -2.49 6.61
C PHE A 96 11.74 -1.18 6.14
N ILE A 97 10.66 -0.72 6.79
CA ILE A 97 10.00 0.54 6.45
C ILE A 97 10.95 1.72 6.63
N GLU A 98 11.65 1.76 7.77
CA GLU A 98 12.54 2.87 8.10
C GLU A 98 13.76 2.93 7.14
N ASN A 99 14.32 1.79 6.75
CA ASN A 99 15.41 1.73 5.78
C ASN A 99 14.97 2.24 4.40
N ASN A 100 13.79 1.84 3.95
CA ASN A 100 13.21 2.36 2.71
C ASN A 100 12.94 3.87 2.80
N ARG A 101 12.35 4.34 3.91
CA ARG A 101 12.07 5.76 4.15
C ARG A 101 13.32 6.63 4.11
N LYS A 102 14.44 6.17 4.69
CA LYS A 102 15.75 6.86 4.63
C LYS A 102 16.27 7.03 3.21
N LEU A 103 15.88 6.12 2.30
CA LEU A 103 16.23 6.16 0.88
C LEU A 103 15.14 6.85 0.03
N GLY A 104 14.14 7.48 0.66
CA GLY A 104 13.06 8.22 -0.01
C GLY A 104 11.91 7.36 -0.52
N VAL A 105 11.85 6.09 -0.15
CA VAL A 105 10.77 5.16 -0.56
C VAL A 105 9.76 4.99 0.57
N GLU A 106 8.52 5.45 0.34
CA GLU A 106 7.42 5.33 1.29
C GLU A 106 6.67 4.02 1.07
N ILE A 107 6.85 3.07 1.97
CA ILE A 107 6.12 1.79 2.00
C ILE A 107 5.11 1.79 3.12
N LYS A 108 3.92 1.28 2.87
CA LYS A 108 2.87 1.08 3.86
C LYS A 108 2.83 -0.38 4.28
N TRP A 109 2.59 -0.60 5.57
CA TRP A 109 2.51 -1.92 6.16
C TRP A 109 1.13 -2.19 6.74
N PHE A 110 0.52 -3.32 6.36
CA PHE A 110 -0.80 -3.71 6.84
C PHE A 110 -0.78 -4.37 8.22
N GLY A 111 0.37 -4.86 8.67
CA GLY A 111 0.53 -5.50 9.97
C GLY A 111 0.56 -4.52 11.15
N SER A 112 0.69 -3.21 10.89
CA SER A 112 0.70 -2.20 11.95
C SER A 112 -0.64 -2.09 12.64
N ASP A 113 -0.63 -2.02 13.97
CA ASP A 113 -1.83 -1.72 14.77
C ASP A 113 -2.32 -0.28 14.59
N ASN A 114 -1.44 0.61 14.11
CA ASN A 114 -1.76 2.00 13.84
C ASN A 114 -2.09 2.20 12.35
N PRO A 115 -3.34 2.57 11.99
CA PRO A 115 -3.70 2.84 10.60
C PRO A 115 -2.87 3.98 10.00
N SER A 116 -2.32 3.75 8.80
CA SER A 116 -1.58 4.75 8.03
C SER A 116 -2.20 4.93 6.64
N GLY A 117 -2.75 6.10 6.37
CA GLY A 117 -3.47 6.37 5.13
C GLY A 117 -4.66 5.42 4.95
N PHE A 118 -4.65 4.63 3.88
CA PHE A 118 -5.68 3.62 3.59
C PHE A 118 -5.32 2.21 4.07
N THR A 119 -4.12 2.02 4.64
CA THR A 119 -3.74 0.74 5.23
C THR A 119 -4.17 0.68 6.69
N SER A 120 -4.92 -0.35 7.03
CA SER A 120 -5.33 -0.61 8.42
C SER A 120 -5.45 -2.11 8.66
N ASN A 121 -5.13 -2.52 9.88
CA ASN A 121 -5.40 -3.85 10.37
C ASN A 121 -6.83 -3.90 10.91
N HIS A 122 -7.56 -5.00 10.66
CA HIS A 122 -8.92 -5.19 11.16
C HIS A 122 -9.03 -5.06 12.69
N LYS A 123 -7.95 -5.34 13.43
CA LYS A 123 -7.89 -5.18 14.90
C LYS A 123 -8.06 -3.74 15.36
N SER A 124 -7.77 -2.76 14.52
CA SER A 124 -7.95 -1.33 14.81
C SER A 124 -9.38 -0.83 14.59
N TRP A 125 -10.23 -1.62 13.92
CA TRP A 125 -11.61 -1.22 13.61
C TRP A 125 -12.50 -1.38 14.84
N GLN A 126 -13.15 -0.31 15.27
CA GLN A 126 -14.03 -0.28 16.45
C GLN A 126 -15.52 -0.45 16.11
N TYR A 127 -15.86 -0.47 14.82
CA TYR A 127 -17.22 -0.60 14.29
C TYR A 127 -17.59 -2.03 13.87
N VAL A 128 -16.68 -2.98 14.07
CA VAL A 128 -16.90 -4.43 13.88
C VAL A 128 -16.50 -5.15 15.16
N GLU A 129 -17.22 -6.21 15.48
CA GLU A 129 -16.82 -7.11 16.55
C GLU A 129 -15.48 -7.75 16.24
N ARG A 130 -14.63 -7.87 17.26
CA ARG A 130 -13.33 -8.51 17.12
C ARG A 130 -13.50 -9.96 16.74
N GLN A 131 -12.85 -10.36 15.67
CA GLN A 131 -12.80 -11.73 15.20
C GLN A 131 -11.38 -12.27 15.30
N GLN A 132 -11.26 -13.56 15.57
CA GLN A 132 -9.99 -14.26 15.49
C GLN A 132 -9.79 -14.72 14.05
N LEU A 133 -8.85 -14.09 13.34
CA LEU A 133 -8.58 -14.31 11.92
C LEU A 133 -7.10 -14.69 11.71
N ASP A 134 -6.66 -15.78 12.31
CA ASP A 134 -5.24 -16.19 12.38
C ASP A 134 -4.55 -16.22 11.01
N ARG A 135 -5.25 -16.72 9.98
CA ARG A 135 -4.70 -16.77 8.61
C ARG A 135 -4.55 -15.37 8.00
N SER A 136 -5.51 -14.48 8.24
CA SER A 136 -5.45 -13.09 7.78
C SER A 136 -4.35 -12.33 8.51
N ASP A 137 -4.24 -12.53 9.82
CA ASP A 137 -3.21 -11.92 10.64
C ASP A 137 -1.80 -12.32 10.18
N LEU A 138 -1.60 -13.61 9.88
CA LEU A 138 -0.34 -14.11 9.34
C LEU A 138 0.00 -13.49 7.96
N ILE A 139 -1.01 -13.23 7.13
CA ILE A 139 -0.80 -12.57 5.84
C ILE A 139 -0.48 -11.10 6.04
N LEU A 140 -1.28 -10.40 6.85
CA LEU A 140 -1.15 -8.97 7.09
C LEU A 140 0.17 -8.60 7.77
N SER A 141 0.67 -9.44 8.68
CA SER A 141 1.94 -9.20 9.39
C SER A 141 3.13 -9.00 8.45
N GLY A 142 3.12 -9.63 7.28
CA GLY A 142 4.16 -9.47 6.27
C GLY A 142 3.72 -8.76 4.99
N LEU A 143 2.55 -8.11 4.97
CA LEU A 143 1.99 -7.47 3.77
C LEU A 143 2.33 -5.98 3.71
N PHE A 144 2.91 -5.57 2.58
CA PHE A 144 3.31 -4.20 2.28
C PHE A 144 2.64 -3.68 1.01
N ASP A 145 2.52 -2.34 0.89
CA ASP A 145 1.99 -1.65 -0.29
C ASP A 145 2.91 -0.52 -0.71
N LEU A 146 3.21 -0.45 -2.00
CA LEU A 146 3.92 0.64 -2.64
C LEU A 146 3.02 1.32 -3.68
N ARG A 147 2.84 2.62 -3.58
CA ARG A 147 2.14 3.41 -4.61
C ARG A 147 3.04 3.65 -5.81
N LEU A 148 2.46 3.56 -7.00
CA LEU A 148 3.12 3.78 -8.29
C LEU A 148 2.46 4.93 -9.06
N PRO A 149 2.72 6.20 -8.69
CA PRO A 149 2.12 7.34 -9.38
C PRO A 149 2.66 7.47 -10.82
N LEU A 150 1.84 7.98 -11.74
CA LEU A 150 2.23 8.19 -13.14
C LEU A 150 3.33 9.23 -13.33
N THR A 151 3.66 9.98 -12.29
CA THR A 151 4.79 10.94 -12.28
C THR A 151 6.15 10.24 -12.26
N PHE A 152 6.23 9.00 -11.80
CA PHE A 152 7.46 8.22 -11.86
C PHE A 152 7.73 7.78 -13.29
N SER A 153 9.00 7.87 -13.72
CA SER A 153 9.46 7.26 -14.96
C SER A 153 9.56 5.73 -14.82
N LYS A 154 9.72 5.02 -15.92
CA LYS A 154 10.02 3.59 -15.89
C LYS A 154 11.35 3.27 -15.19
N GLN A 155 12.33 4.17 -15.34
CA GLN A 155 13.64 4.06 -14.68
C GLN A 155 13.50 4.24 -13.16
N ASP A 156 12.69 5.20 -12.69
CA ASP A 156 12.42 5.38 -11.26
C ASP A 156 11.77 4.12 -10.66
N CYS A 157 10.83 3.51 -11.39
CA CYS A 157 10.21 2.25 -10.95
C CYS A 157 11.23 1.11 -10.80
N GLY A 158 12.20 1.05 -11.71
CA GLY A 158 13.32 0.11 -11.60
C GLY A 158 14.18 0.37 -10.36
N LEU A 159 14.51 1.62 -10.09
CA LEU A 159 15.30 2.02 -8.91
C LEU A 159 14.53 1.76 -7.61
N LEU A 160 13.23 2.05 -7.55
CA LEU A 160 12.39 1.74 -6.40
C LEU A 160 12.41 0.25 -6.06
N ALA A 161 12.30 -0.60 -7.07
CA ALA A 161 12.35 -2.04 -6.87
C ALA A 161 13.72 -2.52 -6.36
N ASP A 162 14.82 -1.93 -6.85
CA ASP A 162 16.17 -2.25 -6.37
C ASP A 162 16.34 -1.85 -4.90
N ILE A 163 15.91 -0.65 -4.51
CA ILE A 163 15.95 -0.19 -3.11
C ILE A 163 15.14 -1.11 -2.20
N ILE A 164 13.94 -1.49 -2.61
CA ILE A 164 13.08 -2.40 -1.84
C ILE A 164 13.75 -3.76 -1.67
N SER A 165 14.34 -4.29 -2.75
CA SER A 165 15.03 -5.58 -2.74
C SER A 165 16.21 -5.58 -1.76
N ASP A 166 17.06 -4.57 -1.84
CA ASP A 166 18.23 -4.41 -0.94
C ASP A 166 17.79 -4.28 0.53
N CYS A 167 16.73 -3.51 0.79
CA CYS A 167 16.20 -3.35 2.15
C CYS A 167 15.58 -4.66 2.68
N ALA A 168 14.90 -5.43 1.84
CA ALA A 168 14.33 -6.72 2.23
C ALA A 168 15.41 -7.76 2.54
N GLU A 169 16.48 -7.81 1.75
CA GLU A 169 17.60 -8.70 2.02
C GLU A 169 18.30 -8.36 3.34
N LYS A 170 18.56 -7.08 3.61
CA LYS A 170 19.22 -6.64 4.85
C LYS A 170 18.48 -7.05 6.11
N VAL A 171 17.15 -6.96 6.13
CA VAL A 171 16.37 -7.29 7.33
C VAL A 171 16.20 -8.79 7.53
N THR A 172 16.40 -9.61 6.49
CA THR A 172 16.27 -11.07 6.57
C THR A 172 17.60 -11.80 6.81
N ILE A 173 18.75 -11.17 6.57
CA ILE A 173 20.08 -11.75 6.81
C ILE A 173 20.45 -11.69 8.30
N ASN A 174 20.00 -10.68 9.03
CA ASN A 174 20.38 -10.44 10.44
C ASN A 174 19.90 -11.50 11.45
N GLU A 175 19.26 -12.59 11.04
CA GLU A 175 18.83 -13.69 11.92
C GLU A 175 19.75 -14.94 11.82
N ARG A 176 20.86 -14.89 11.09
CA ARG A 176 21.75 -16.06 10.91
C ARG A 176 23.05 -15.99 11.70
N ASP A 177 23.23 -14.95 12.48
CA ASP A 177 24.30 -14.76 13.45
C ASP A 177 23.72 -14.80 14.87
#